data_2ab2facbbc6c767d946de1b29d5c342e
#
_entry.id   2ab2facbbc6c767d946de1b29d5c342e
#
_cell.length_a   1.000
_cell.length_b   1.000
_cell.length_c   1.000
_cell.angle_alpha   90.00
_cell.angle_beta   90.00
_cell.angle_gamma   90.00
#
_symmetry.space_group_name_H-M   'P 1'
#
loop_
_entity.id
_entity.type
_entity.pdbx_description
1 polymer ?
#
loop_
_entity_poly.entity_id
_entity_poly.type
_entity_poly.pdbx_seq_one_letter_code
_entity_poly.pdbx_strand_id
1 'polypeptide(L)'
;DPARFLGPDRDPADFEQVTDILDVWFESGATHSFVLEPRNDLRWPASLYLEGSDQHRGWFHSSLLESCGTRGRAPFDAVLTHGFVMGEDGEKMSKSRGNVISPQDVVETHGADVLRLWVVGSDYAEDLRIGSAILKQHADVYRRLRNTLRFLLGNLAAFRPEERIAPAEMPDLERWVLHRLVEMDQALRKACDDFAFHGLFAELHTFCAVELSAFYFDIRKDALYCDREDAPRRRAARTVLDTVFD
;
A
#
# COMPACT_ATOMS: atom_id res chain seq x y z
N ASP A 1 5.97 -44.46 10.55
CA ASP A 1 7.05 -45.13 11.31
C ASP A 1 7.31 -44.33 12.59
N PRO A 2 6.90 -44.86 13.79
CA PRO A 2 7.08 -44.21 15.10
C PRO A 2 8.52 -43.87 15.43
N ALA A 3 9.46 -44.70 15.02
CA ALA A 3 10.89 -44.53 15.31
C ALA A 3 11.43 -43.20 14.77
N ARG A 4 10.85 -42.66 13.68
CA ARG A 4 11.18 -41.37 13.11
C ARG A 4 10.93 -40.18 14.06
N PHE A 5 9.94 -40.30 14.94
CA PHE A 5 9.51 -39.23 15.85
C PHE A 5 10.02 -39.38 17.27
N LEU A 6 10.34 -40.61 17.69
CA LEU A 6 10.75 -40.87 19.06
C LEU A 6 12.27 -40.67 19.28
N GLY A 7 13.06 -40.68 18.23
CA GLY A 7 14.52 -40.63 18.32
C GLY A 7 15.15 -41.99 18.63
N PRO A 8 16.49 -42.13 18.55
CA PRO A 8 17.18 -43.41 18.60
C PRO A 8 17.19 -44.11 19.98
N ASP A 9 16.96 -43.32 21.04
CA ASP A 9 17.10 -43.84 22.44
C ASP A 9 15.78 -44.28 23.05
N ARG A 10 14.70 -44.35 22.26
CA ARG A 10 13.36 -44.68 22.73
C ARG A 10 12.79 -45.88 21.98
N ASP A 11 12.30 -46.89 22.72
CA ASP A 11 11.62 -48.03 22.12
C ASP A 11 10.19 -47.64 21.73
N PRO A 12 9.77 -47.73 20.47
CA PRO A 12 8.40 -47.46 20.05
C PRO A 12 7.36 -48.32 20.77
N ALA A 13 7.73 -49.48 21.29
CA ALA A 13 6.82 -50.38 22.07
C ALA A 13 6.39 -49.79 23.41
N ASP A 14 7.14 -48.83 23.95
CA ASP A 14 6.82 -48.14 25.20
C ASP A 14 5.83 -46.96 25.02
N PHE A 15 5.40 -46.72 23.80
CA PHE A 15 4.54 -45.55 23.48
C PHE A 15 3.26 -45.99 22.78
N GLU A 16 2.17 -45.33 23.15
CA GLU A 16 0.88 -45.43 22.48
C GLU A 16 0.67 -44.25 21.55
N GLN A 17 0.27 -44.52 20.30
CA GLN A 17 -0.07 -43.45 19.36
C GLN A 17 -1.39 -42.80 19.73
N VAL A 18 -1.38 -41.53 20.09
CA VAL A 18 -2.58 -40.70 20.24
C VAL A 18 -3.05 -40.28 18.85
N THR A 19 -4.32 -40.53 18.54
CA THR A 19 -4.92 -40.22 17.22
C THR A 19 -5.80 -38.96 17.23
N ASP A 20 -5.78 -38.23 18.34
CA ASP A 20 -6.48 -36.95 18.43
C ASP A 20 -5.93 -35.95 17.41
N ILE A 21 -6.82 -35.17 16.83
CA ILE A 21 -6.45 -34.12 15.89
C ILE A 21 -6.06 -32.87 16.68
N LEU A 22 -4.92 -32.27 16.32
CA LEU A 22 -4.52 -30.99 16.90
C LEU A 22 -5.50 -29.88 16.46
N ASP A 23 -5.66 -28.89 17.30
CA ASP A 23 -6.44 -27.71 16.99
C ASP A 23 -5.82 -26.95 15.80
N VAL A 24 -6.67 -26.47 14.88
CA VAL A 24 -6.23 -25.75 13.67
C VAL A 24 -5.43 -24.48 13.99
N TRP A 25 -5.66 -23.87 15.15
CA TRP A 25 -4.88 -22.72 15.59
C TRP A 25 -3.44 -23.07 15.95
N PHE A 26 -3.20 -24.30 16.43
CA PHE A 26 -1.84 -24.81 16.65
C PHE A 26 -1.12 -25.00 15.31
N GLU A 27 -1.76 -25.66 14.35
CA GLU A 27 -1.18 -25.86 13.03
C GLU A 27 -0.88 -24.53 12.33
N SER A 28 -1.81 -23.58 12.34
CA SER A 28 -1.63 -22.26 11.76
C SER A 28 -0.59 -21.42 12.53
N GLY A 29 -0.54 -21.54 13.84
CA GLY A 29 0.45 -20.89 14.71
C GLY A 29 1.88 -21.30 14.39
N ALA A 30 2.09 -22.59 14.04
CA ALA A 30 3.38 -23.14 13.67
C ALA A 30 3.89 -22.70 12.27
N THR A 31 3.17 -21.85 11.52
CA THR A 31 3.53 -21.40 10.17
C THR A 31 4.96 -20.85 10.09
N HIS A 32 5.43 -20.14 11.11
CA HIS A 32 6.79 -19.65 11.17
C HIS A 32 7.85 -20.75 11.06
N SER A 33 7.54 -21.94 11.59
CA SER A 33 8.44 -23.10 11.64
C SER A 33 8.51 -23.84 10.30
N PHE A 34 7.39 -24.05 9.61
CA PHE A 34 7.36 -24.86 8.40
C PHE A 34 7.32 -24.03 7.10
N VAL A 35 7.11 -22.72 7.20
CA VAL A 35 7.18 -21.82 6.02
C VAL A 35 8.41 -20.93 6.04
N LEU A 36 8.67 -20.21 7.15
CA LEU A 36 9.75 -19.22 7.16
C LEU A 36 11.13 -19.85 7.30
N GLU A 37 11.30 -20.75 8.28
CA GLU A 37 12.60 -21.32 8.60
C GLU A 37 13.20 -22.21 7.50
N PRO A 38 12.44 -23.08 6.78
CA PRO A 38 13.02 -23.97 5.78
C PRO A 38 13.27 -23.30 4.43
N ARG A 39 12.78 -22.09 4.20
CA ARG A 39 12.88 -21.39 2.92
C ARG A 39 14.04 -20.39 2.91
N ASN A 40 14.97 -20.55 1.96
CA ASN A 40 16.14 -19.68 1.82
C ASN A 40 15.81 -18.26 1.31
N ASP A 41 14.64 -18.07 0.70
CA ASP A 41 14.16 -16.78 0.19
C ASP A 41 13.32 -16.01 1.24
N LEU A 42 13.10 -16.60 2.40
CA LEU A 42 12.39 -16.00 3.53
C LEU A 42 13.30 -15.90 4.74
N ARG A 43 12.88 -15.13 5.73
CA ARG A 43 13.57 -15.01 7.01
C ARG A 43 12.63 -15.31 8.17
N TRP A 44 13.21 -15.83 9.26
CA TRP A 44 12.61 -15.88 10.57
C TRP A 44 13.39 -14.96 11.53
N PRO A 45 12.74 -14.16 12.37
CA PRO A 45 11.30 -13.87 12.42
C PRO A 45 10.81 -13.13 11.17
N ALA A 46 9.50 -13.18 10.92
CA ALA A 46 8.85 -12.40 9.88
C ALA A 46 9.04 -10.89 10.13
N SER A 47 9.18 -10.11 9.07
CA SER A 47 9.25 -8.65 9.20
C SER A 47 7.97 -8.06 9.74
N LEU A 48 6.82 -8.61 9.31
CA LEU A 48 5.49 -8.12 9.65
C LEU A 48 4.48 -9.26 9.65
N TYR A 49 3.65 -9.33 10.69
CA TYR A 49 2.38 -10.05 10.69
C TYR A 49 1.25 -9.05 10.45
N LEU A 50 0.42 -9.32 9.44
CA LEU A 50 -0.67 -8.44 9.02
C LEU A 50 -1.98 -9.21 8.92
N GLU A 51 -2.93 -8.87 9.77
CA GLU A 51 -4.29 -9.46 9.80
C GLU A 51 -5.28 -8.54 10.53
N GLY A 52 -6.54 -8.96 10.57
CA GLY A 52 -7.58 -8.31 11.35
C GLY A 52 -7.32 -8.31 12.85
N SER A 53 -7.90 -7.35 13.55
CA SER A 53 -7.76 -7.20 15.01
C SER A 53 -8.29 -8.41 15.83
N ASP A 54 -9.15 -9.24 15.26
CA ASP A 54 -9.63 -10.48 15.86
C ASP A 54 -8.52 -11.51 16.05
N GLN A 55 -7.43 -11.44 15.28
CA GLN A 55 -6.30 -12.37 15.36
C GLN A 55 -5.44 -12.20 16.61
N HIS A 56 -5.67 -11.19 17.43
CA HIS A 56 -5.11 -11.10 18.77
C HIS A 56 -5.55 -12.28 19.67
N ARG A 57 -6.70 -12.90 19.38
CA ARG A 57 -7.19 -14.12 20.03
C ARG A 57 -7.25 -15.33 19.09
N GLY A 58 -6.46 -15.32 18.03
CA GLY A 58 -6.38 -16.37 17.04
C GLY A 58 -4.94 -16.62 16.65
N TRP A 59 -4.61 -16.41 15.39
CA TRP A 59 -3.30 -16.72 14.80
C TRP A 59 -2.13 -16.01 15.47
N PHE A 60 -2.24 -14.71 15.78
CA PHE A 60 -1.15 -13.99 16.47
C PHE A 60 -0.86 -14.62 17.83
N HIS A 61 -1.91 -14.99 18.57
CA HIS A 61 -1.77 -15.54 19.90
C HIS A 61 -1.10 -16.93 19.89
N SER A 62 -1.61 -17.87 19.08
CA SER A 62 -1.04 -19.22 18.97
C SER A 62 0.39 -19.18 18.47
N SER A 63 0.65 -18.41 17.39
CA SER A 63 2.00 -18.28 16.81
C SER A 63 3.01 -17.65 17.79
N LEU A 64 2.58 -16.66 18.57
CA LEU A 64 3.43 -16.05 19.60
C LEU A 64 3.80 -17.05 20.69
N LEU A 65 2.82 -17.78 21.23
CA LEU A 65 3.06 -18.77 22.28
C LEU A 65 3.97 -19.90 21.82
N GLU A 66 3.72 -20.43 20.62
CA GLU A 66 4.52 -21.53 20.06
C GLU A 66 5.95 -21.11 19.78
N SER A 67 6.16 -19.92 19.20
CA SER A 67 7.50 -19.41 18.92
C SER A 67 8.26 -19.07 20.20
N CYS A 68 7.61 -18.42 21.17
CA CYS A 68 8.23 -18.12 22.45
C CYS A 68 8.59 -19.41 23.22
N GLY A 69 7.71 -20.40 23.21
CA GLY A 69 7.93 -21.67 23.91
C GLY A 69 9.03 -22.54 23.27
N THR A 70 9.22 -22.46 21.97
CA THR A 70 10.17 -23.32 21.23
C THR A 70 11.44 -22.61 20.78
N ARG A 71 11.44 -21.28 20.67
CA ARG A 71 12.57 -20.46 20.13
C ARG A 71 12.94 -19.27 21.02
N GLY A 72 12.21 -19.04 22.12
CA GLY A 72 12.48 -18.00 23.09
C GLY A 72 12.19 -16.56 22.63
N ARG A 73 11.53 -16.36 21.47
CA ARG A 73 11.15 -15.03 20.98
C ARG A 73 9.90 -15.07 20.11
N ALA A 74 9.30 -13.88 19.87
CA ALA A 74 8.19 -13.72 18.94
C ALA A 74 8.57 -14.13 17.49
N PRO A 75 7.63 -14.69 16.72
CA PRO A 75 7.86 -15.10 15.34
C PRO A 75 7.87 -13.94 14.34
N PHE A 76 7.71 -12.70 14.81
CA PHE A 76 7.63 -11.47 14.03
C PHE A 76 8.41 -10.33 14.69
N ASP A 77 8.82 -9.35 13.89
CA ASP A 77 9.41 -8.10 14.37
C ASP A 77 8.35 -7.02 14.62
N ALA A 78 7.26 -7.03 13.83
CA ALA A 78 6.14 -6.09 13.96
C ALA A 78 4.79 -6.78 13.70
N VAL A 79 3.73 -6.20 14.23
CA VAL A 79 2.34 -6.58 13.97
C VAL A 79 1.58 -5.36 13.49
N LEU A 80 0.86 -5.48 12.39
CA LEU A 80 -0.08 -4.49 11.89
C LEU A 80 -1.48 -5.10 11.87
N THR A 81 -2.44 -4.40 12.48
CA THR A 81 -3.83 -4.85 12.51
C THR A 81 -4.73 -3.89 11.76
N HIS A 82 -5.77 -4.44 11.16
CA HIS A 82 -6.79 -3.68 10.46
C HIS A 82 -8.19 -4.03 10.99
N GLY A 83 -9.16 -3.13 10.74
CA GLY A 83 -10.57 -3.36 10.99
C GLY A 83 -11.21 -4.26 9.92
N PHE A 84 -12.53 -4.37 9.96
CA PHE A 84 -13.31 -5.19 9.03
C PHE A 84 -13.84 -4.37 7.87
N VAL A 85 -14.11 -5.06 6.76
CA VAL A 85 -14.79 -4.44 5.62
C VAL A 85 -16.29 -4.68 5.74
N MET A 86 -17.05 -3.58 5.84
CA MET A 86 -18.49 -3.54 6.00
C MET A 86 -19.16 -3.12 4.69
N GLY A 87 -20.43 -3.45 4.54
CA GLY A 87 -21.23 -2.89 3.44
C GLY A 87 -21.36 -1.37 3.53
N GLU A 88 -21.89 -0.75 2.49
CA GLU A 88 -22.11 0.72 2.43
C GLU A 88 -23.03 1.23 3.56
N ASP A 89 -23.95 0.37 3.99
CA ASP A 89 -24.86 0.58 5.13
C ASP A 89 -24.18 0.48 6.50
N GLY A 90 -22.91 0.06 6.55
CA GLY A 90 -22.16 -0.18 7.79
C GLY A 90 -22.47 -1.53 8.43
N GLU A 91 -23.21 -2.39 7.75
CA GLU A 91 -23.52 -3.73 8.24
C GLU A 91 -22.49 -4.76 7.74
N LYS A 92 -22.31 -5.83 8.50
CA LYS A 92 -21.41 -6.92 8.13
C LYS A 92 -21.85 -7.56 6.82
N MET A 93 -20.94 -7.69 5.88
CA MET A 93 -21.17 -8.40 4.62
C MET A 93 -21.38 -9.88 4.86
N SER A 94 -22.42 -10.46 4.24
CA SER A 94 -22.67 -11.89 4.26
C SER A 94 -23.36 -12.36 2.96
N LYS A 95 -23.05 -13.59 2.55
CA LYS A 95 -23.67 -14.20 1.37
C LYS A 95 -25.20 -14.30 1.50
N SER A 96 -25.69 -14.56 2.72
CA SER A 96 -27.14 -14.67 3.00
C SER A 96 -27.88 -13.34 2.83
N ARG A 97 -27.21 -12.19 3.01
CA ARG A 97 -27.79 -10.86 2.80
C ARG A 97 -27.62 -10.35 1.36
N GLY A 98 -26.81 -11.01 0.55
CA GLY A 98 -26.53 -10.58 -0.83
C GLY A 98 -25.79 -9.26 -0.94
N ASN A 99 -25.13 -8.78 0.13
CA ASN A 99 -24.41 -7.51 0.19
C ASN A 99 -22.90 -7.67 0.09
N VAL A 100 -22.42 -8.83 -0.32
CA VAL A 100 -20.98 -9.10 -0.50
C VAL A 100 -20.50 -8.43 -1.78
N ILE A 101 -19.47 -7.61 -1.66
CA ILE A 101 -18.73 -7.05 -2.79
C ILE A 101 -17.42 -7.82 -2.90
N SER A 102 -17.26 -8.55 -4.00
CA SER A 102 -16.02 -9.29 -4.24
C SER A 102 -14.95 -8.36 -4.83
N PRO A 103 -13.67 -8.51 -4.43
CA PRO A 103 -12.58 -7.76 -5.05
C PRO A 103 -12.51 -7.96 -6.57
N GLN A 104 -12.86 -9.18 -7.07
CA GLN A 104 -12.88 -9.50 -8.49
C GLN A 104 -13.89 -8.65 -9.25
N ASP A 105 -15.12 -8.50 -8.72
CA ASP A 105 -16.16 -7.68 -9.34
C ASP A 105 -15.75 -6.20 -9.41
N VAL A 106 -15.05 -5.71 -8.38
CA VAL A 106 -14.51 -4.35 -8.36
C VAL A 106 -13.42 -4.19 -9.41
N VAL A 107 -12.51 -5.14 -9.51
CA VAL A 107 -11.42 -5.12 -10.51
C VAL A 107 -11.97 -5.16 -11.93
N GLU A 108 -12.98 -5.98 -12.21
CA GLU A 108 -13.64 -6.06 -13.53
C GLU A 108 -14.36 -4.76 -13.89
N THR A 109 -15.03 -4.13 -12.92
CA THR A 109 -15.86 -2.94 -13.17
C THR A 109 -15.08 -1.63 -13.16
N HIS A 110 -14.15 -1.48 -12.22
CA HIS A 110 -13.44 -0.22 -11.95
C HIS A 110 -11.95 -0.28 -12.21
N GLY A 111 -11.37 -1.50 -12.28
CA GLY A 111 -9.93 -1.72 -12.37
C GLY A 111 -9.26 -1.87 -11.00
N ALA A 112 -8.13 -2.57 -10.98
CA ALA A 112 -7.38 -2.86 -9.75
C ALA A 112 -6.87 -1.58 -9.04
N ASP A 113 -6.54 -0.54 -9.80
CA ASP A 113 -6.00 0.70 -9.22
C ASP A 113 -7.04 1.47 -8.41
N VAL A 114 -8.32 1.43 -8.81
CA VAL A 114 -9.40 2.06 -8.01
C VAL A 114 -9.57 1.33 -6.68
N LEU A 115 -9.48 0.00 -6.68
CA LEU A 115 -9.52 -0.81 -5.45
C LEU A 115 -8.33 -0.48 -4.53
N ARG A 116 -7.11 -0.39 -5.08
CA ARG A 116 -5.92 0.01 -4.33
C ARG A 116 -6.03 1.41 -3.75
N LEU A 117 -6.54 2.36 -4.52
CA LEU A 117 -6.75 3.74 -4.05
C LEU A 117 -7.80 3.81 -2.94
N TRP A 118 -8.85 2.97 -2.99
CA TRP A 118 -9.81 2.88 -1.91
C TRP A 118 -9.14 2.38 -0.61
N VAL A 119 -8.32 1.33 -0.68
CA VAL A 119 -7.58 0.81 0.48
C VAL A 119 -6.64 1.87 1.06
N VAL A 120 -5.80 2.47 0.22
CA VAL A 120 -4.79 3.47 0.65
C VAL A 120 -5.44 4.76 1.15
N GLY A 121 -6.57 5.15 0.56
CA GLY A 121 -7.31 6.36 0.95
C GLY A 121 -8.22 6.20 2.15
N SER A 122 -8.29 4.99 2.73
CA SER A 122 -9.13 4.68 3.89
C SER A 122 -8.27 4.53 5.15
N ASP A 123 -8.83 4.86 6.31
CA ASP A 123 -8.19 4.54 7.59
C ASP A 123 -8.46 3.08 7.96
N TYR A 124 -7.58 2.20 7.55
CA TYR A 124 -7.72 0.76 7.73
C TYR A 124 -7.64 0.30 9.20
N ALA A 125 -7.20 1.16 10.13
CA ALA A 125 -7.22 0.85 11.56
C ALA A 125 -8.65 0.72 12.10
N GLU A 126 -9.60 1.37 11.42
CA GLU A 126 -11.04 1.31 11.71
C GLU A 126 -11.76 0.37 10.75
N ASP A 127 -13.04 0.10 11.02
CA ASP A 127 -13.89 -0.66 10.10
C ASP A 127 -14.17 0.16 8.84
N LEU A 128 -13.86 -0.42 7.68
CA LEU A 128 -13.99 0.22 6.38
C LEU A 128 -15.37 -0.05 5.77
N ARG A 129 -15.91 0.94 5.07
CA ARG A 129 -17.11 0.75 4.25
C ARG A 129 -16.76 0.65 2.79
N ILE A 130 -17.43 -0.27 2.08
CA ILE A 130 -17.33 -0.39 0.63
C ILE A 130 -18.74 -0.44 0.03
N GLY A 131 -18.92 0.24 -1.10
CA GLY A 131 -20.16 0.30 -1.83
C GLY A 131 -20.01 1.02 -3.16
N SER A 132 -21.07 1.02 -3.96
CA SER A 132 -21.03 1.57 -5.31
C SER A 132 -20.74 3.07 -5.34
N ALA A 133 -21.31 3.83 -4.41
CA ALA A 133 -21.07 5.28 -4.32
C ALA A 133 -19.64 5.59 -3.89
N ILE A 134 -19.09 4.84 -2.93
CA ILE A 134 -17.71 4.98 -2.46
C ILE A 134 -16.72 4.65 -3.58
N LEU A 135 -16.91 3.53 -4.28
CA LEU A 135 -16.06 3.15 -5.40
C LEU A 135 -16.11 4.15 -6.55
N LYS A 136 -17.29 4.70 -6.84
CA LYS A 136 -17.44 5.78 -7.84
C LYS A 136 -16.65 7.02 -7.46
N GLN A 137 -16.67 7.41 -6.18
CA GLN A 137 -15.86 8.54 -5.68
C GLN A 137 -14.37 8.30 -5.87
N HIS A 138 -13.88 7.11 -5.54
CA HIS A 138 -12.47 6.76 -5.77
C HIS A 138 -12.11 6.67 -7.27
N ALA A 139 -13.02 6.23 -8.12
CA ALA A 139 -12.84 6.29 -9.57
C ALA A 139 -12.75 7.72 -10.10
N ASP A 140 -13.47 8.68 -9.51
CA ASP A 140 -13.36 10.10 -9.85
C ASP A 140 -12.01 10.69 -9.41
N VAL A 141 -11.50 10.32 -8.24
CA VAL A 141 -10.16 10.69 -7.78
C VAL A 141 -9.09 10.10 -8.70
N TYR A 142 -9.18 8.82 -9.00
CA TYR A 142 -8.28 8.14 -9.97
C TYR A 142 -8.21 8.88 -11.31
N ARG A 143 -9.36 9.30 -11.83
CA ARG A 143 -9.47 10.04 -13.08
C ARG A 143 -8.73 11.38 -13.02
N ARG A 144 -8.81 12.09 -11.88
CA ARG A 144 -8.08 13.36 -11.66
C ARG A 144 -6.58 13.14 -11.64
N LEU A 145 -6.08 12.16 -10.88
CA LEU A 145 -4.66 11.80 -10.86
C LEU A 145 -4.16 11.42 -12.25
N ARG A 146 -4.91 10.58 -12.95
CA ARG A 146 -4.58 10.18 -14.33
C ARG A 146 -4.55 11.35 -15.31
N ASN A 147 -5.46 12.32 -15.16
CA ASN A 147 -5.47 13.52 -15.99
C ASN A 147 -4.24 14.40 -15.74
N THR A 148 -3.78 14.52 -14.48
CA THR A 148 -2.51 15.19 -14.14
C THR A 148 -1.34 14.52 -14.86
N LEU A 149 -1.20 13.20 -14.75
CA LEU A 149 -0.14 12.43 -15.44
C LEU A 149 -0.24 12.57 -16.96
N ARG A 150 -1.45 12.56 -17.51
CA ARG A 150 -1.67 12.76 -18.97
C ARG A 150 -1.23 14.16 -19.43
N PHE A 151 -1.46 15.19 -18.62
CA PHE A 151 -0.99 16.54 -18.93
C PHE A 151 0.54 16.61 -18.92
N LEU A 152 1.18 16.00 -17.92
CA LEU A 152 2.63 15.90 -17.83
C LEU A 152 3.20 15.22 -19.07
N LEU A 153 2.76 14.02 -19.40
CA LEU A 153 3.20 13.27 -20.58
C LEU A 153 3.03 14.05 -21.89
N GLY A 154 1.89 14.71 -22.07
CA GLY A 154 1.63 15.50 -23.28
C GLY A 154 2.60 16.66 -23.45
N ASN A 155 2.98 17.32 -22.35
CA ASN A 155 3.92 18.46 -22.37
C ASN A 155 5.39 18.04 -22.32
N LEU A 156 5.69 16.77 -22.03
CA LEU A 156 7.02 16.19 -22.07
C LEU A 156 7.36 15.52 -23.41
N ALA A 157 6.45 15.56 -24.39
CA ALA A 157 6.73 15.04 -25.72
C ALA A 157 8.04 15.64 -26.28
N ALA A 158 8.96 14.77 -26.70
CA ALA A 158 10.31 15.13 -27.18
C ALA A 158 11.17 15.94 -26.18
N PHE A 159 10.89 15.85 -24.88
CA PHE A 159 11.76 16.42 -23.85
C PHE A 159 13.12 15.71 -23.84
N ARG A 160 14.20 16.47 -23.68
CA ARG A 160 15.57 15.95 -23.63
C ARG A 160 16.25 16.39 -22.35
N PRO A 161 17.17 15.57 -21.79
CA PRO A 161 17.92 15.94 -20.59
C PRO A 161 18.67 17.28 -20.70
N GLU A 162 19.10 17.66 -21.91
CA GLU A 162 19.82 18.91 -22.18
C GLU A 162 18.92 20.16 -22.06
N GLU A 163 17.60 19.97 -22.04
CA GLU A 163 16.66 21.08 -21.79
C GLU A 163 16.57 21.41 -20.29
N ARG A 164 16.99 20.51 -19.42
CA ARG A 164 16.94 20.75 -17.96
C ARG A 164 17.75 21.98 -17.59
N ILE A 165 17.23 22.77 -16.67
CA ILE A 165 17.94 23.91 -16.07
C ILE A 165 18.05 23.70 -14.56
N ALA A 166 19.11 24.29 -13.97
CA ALA A 166 19.35 24.16 -12.55
C ALA A 166 18.29 24.92 -11.74
N PRO A 167 17.88 24.42 -10.56
CA PRO A 167 16.88 25.09 -9.72
C PRO A 167 17.24 26.54 -9.37
N ALA A 168 18.53 26.86 -9.24
CA ALA A 168 19.01 28.22 -8.98
C ALA A 168 18.72 29.23 -10.12
N GLU A 169 18.53 28.72 -11.33
CA GLU A 169 18.25 29.54 -12.55
C GLU A 169 16.74 29.59 -12.85
N MET A 170 15.92 28.86 -12.08
CA MET A 170 14.48 28.80 -12.28
C MET A 170 13.76 29.99 -11.65
N PRO A 171 12.63 30.43 -12.25
CA PRO A 171 11.71 31.36 -11.61
C PRO A 171 11.19 30.83 -10.28
N ASP A 172 10.70 31.71 -9.42
CA ASP A 172 10.23 31.38 -8.07
C ASP A 172 9.10 30.34 -8.06
N LEU A 173 8.20 30.37 -9.04
CA LEU A 173 7.09 29.43 -9.12
C LEU A 173 7.56 27.98 -9.36
N GLU A 174 8.54 27.79 -10.23
CA GLU A 174 9.17 26.49 -10.47
C GLU A 174 9.89 25.98 -9.24
N ARG A 175 10.65 26.84 -8.57
CA ARG A 175 11.33 26.49 -7.30
C ARG A 175 10.36 26.11 -6.21
N TRP A 176 9.21 26.81 -6.16
CA TRP A 176 8.14 26.47 -5.22
C TRP A 176 7.57 25.07 -5.48
N VAL A 177 7.27 24.70 -6.74
CA VAL A 177 6.78 23.35 -7.04
C VAL A 177 7.79 22.27 -6.64
N LEU A 178 9.08 22.48 -6.95
CA LEU A 178 10.12 21.55 -6.55
C LEU A 178 10.25 21.43 -5.01
N HIS A 179 10.10 22.54 -4.30
CA HIS A 179 10.09 22.54 -2.83
C HIS A 179 8.90 21.72 -2.28
N ARG A 180 7.69 21.96 -2.81
CA ARG A 180 6.51 21.19 -2.44
C ARG A 180 6.68 19.70 -2.71
N LEU A 181 7.32 19.35 -3.82
CA LEU A 181 7.60 17.94 -4.16
C LEU A 181 8.53 17.30 -3.12
N VAL A 182 9.57 18.00 -2.65
CA VAL A 182 10.47 17.51 -1.61
C VAL A 182 9.76 17.34 -0.27
N GLU A 183 8.90 18.29 0.13
CA GLU A 183 8.09 18.16 1.35
C GLU A 183 7.15 16.94 1.27
N MET A 184 6.51 16.74 0.11
CA MET A 184 5.62 15.61 -0.12
C MET A 184 6.38 14.27 -0.11
N ASP A 185 7.57 14.17 -0.72
CA ASP A 185 8.41 12.96 -0.68
C ASP A 185 8.79 12.60 0.77
N GLN A 186 9.15 13.58 1.58
CA GLN A 186 9.47 13.37 3.00
C GLN A 186 8.25 12.88 3.79
N ALA A 187 7.09 13.51 3.57
CA ALA A 187 5.84 13.11 4.21
C ALA A 187 5.40 11.70 3.78
N LEU A 188 5.58 11.36 2.50
CA LEU A 188 5.28 10.06 1.92
C LEU A 188 6.15 8.96 2.56
N ARG A 189 7.46 9.16 2.63
CA ARG A 189 8.37 8.20 3.26
C ARG A 189 8.02 7.97 4.72
N LYS A 190 7.79 9.05 5.46
CA LYS A 190 7.36 8.95 6.85
C LYS A 190 6.03 8.22 7.00
N ALA A 191 5.04 8.51 6.16
CA ALA A 191 3.75 7.84 6.19
C ALA A 191 3.86 6.34 5.85
N CYS A 192 4.79 5.95 4.95
CA CYS A 192 5.08 4.54 4.68
C CYS A 192 5.73 3.85 5.88
N ASP A 193 6.69 4.49 6.55
CA ASP A 193 7.34 3.95 7.75
C ASP A 193 6.35 3.79 8.92
N ASP A 194 5.41 4.73 9.04
CA ASP A 194 4.37 4.75 10.09
C ASP A 194 3.12 3.94 9.69
N PHE A 195 3.03 3.39 8.48
CA PHE A 195 1.83 2.76 7.90
C PHE A 195 0.58 3.66 7.88
N ALA A 196 0.75 4.98 7.80
CA ALA A 196 -0.31 5.99 7.86
C ALA A 196 -0.72 6.50 6.45
N PHE A 197 -1.23 5.62 5.60
CA PHE A 197 -1.41 5.88 4.17
C PHE A 197 -2.53 6.86 3.82
N HIS A 198 -3.63 6.91 4.58
CA HIS A 198 -4.80 7.71 4.23
C HIS A 198 -4.52 9.22 4.20
N GLY A 199 -3.71 9.72 5.14
CA GLY A 199 -3.29 11.13 5.16
C GLY A 199 -2.45 11.50 3.94
N LEU A 200 -1.54 10.63 3.56
CA LEU A 200 -0.73 10.76 2.35
C LEU A 200 -1.59 10.83 1.07
N PHE A 201 -2.59 9.96 0.95
CA PHE A 201 -3.49 9.95 -0.20
C PHE A 201 -4.21 11.30 -0.38
N ALA A 202 -4.69 11.90 0.72
CA ALA A 202 -5.34 13.21 0.68
C ALA A 202 -4.37 14.31 0.24
N GLU A 203 -3.12 14.28 0.72
CA GLU A 203 -2.08 15.23 0.32
C GLU A 203 -1.71 15.10 -1.15
N LEU A 204 -1.48 13.87 -1.63
CA LEU A 204 -1.20 13.60 -3.04
C LEU A 204 -2.32 14.08 -3.96
N HIS A 205 -3.59 13.81 -3.57
CA HIS A 205 -4.75 14.28 -4.34
C HIS A 205 -4.79 15.81 -4.40
N THR A 206 -4.55 16.49 -3.27
CA THR A 206 -4.53 17.97 -3.21
C THR A 206 -3.41 18.53 -4.07
N PHE A 207 -2.21 17.98 -3.97
CA PHE A 207 -1.08 18.38 -4.82
C PHE A 207 -1.40 18.26 -6.31
N CYS A 208 -1.89 17.11 -6.75
CA CYS A 208 -2.22 16.89 -8.16
C CYS A 208 -3.39 17.73 -8.66
N ALA A 209 -4.48 17.85 -7.89
CA ALA A 209 -5.71 18.49 -8.34
C ALA A 209 -5.68 20.00 -8.18
N VAL A 210 -5.11 20.51 -7.10
CA VAL A 210 -5.15 21.93 -6.75
C VAL A 210 -3.83 22.60 -7.10
N GLU A 211 -2.72 22.15 -6.52
CA GLU A 211 -1.44 22.82 -6.67
C GLU A 211 -0.88 22.68 -8.09
N LEU A 212 -0.95 21.50 -8.69
CA LEU A 212 -0.50 21.27 -10.06
C LEU A 212 -1.58 21.68 -11.08
N SER A 213 -2.73 21.00 -11.09
CA SER A 213 -3.67 21.14 -12.22
C SER A 213 -4.41 22.47 -12.22
N ALA A 214 -4.96 22.91 -11.08
CA ALA A 214 -5.73 24.15 -11.02
C ALA A 214 -4.86 25.41 -10.92
N PHE A 215 -3.63 25.30 -10.43
CA PHE A 215 -2.75 26.46 -10.23
C PHE A 215 -1.54 26.45 -11.15
N TYR A 216 -0.58 25.56 -10.93
CA TYR A 216 0.71 25.61 -11.66
C TYR A 216 0.54 25.43 -13.18
N PHE A 217 -0.17 24.40 -13.61
CA PHE A 217 -0.36 24.13 -15.04
C PHE A 217 -1.13 25.25 -15.72
N ASP A 218 -2.13 25.80 -15.05
CA ASP A 218 -2.91 26.91 -15.60
C ASP A 218 -2.05 28.14 -15.86
N ILE A 219 -1.22 28.54 -14.89
CA ILE A 219 -0.30 29.68 -15.02
C ILE A 219 0.77 29.42 -16.08
N ARG A 220 1.18 28.18 -16.30
CA ARG A 220 2.27 27.83 -17.24
C ARG A 220 1.82 27.46 -18.65
N LYS A 221 0.53 27.46 -18.93
CA LYS A 221 0.01 27.19 -20.29
C LYS A 221 0.69 28.02 -21.37
N ASP A 222 0.81 29.33 -21.15
CA ASP A 222 1.43 30.23 -22.14
C ASP A 222 2.91 29.89 -22.35
N ALA A 223 3.65 29.62 -21.29
CA ALA A 223 5.04 29.20 -21.38
C ALA A 223 5.20 27.87 -22.13
N LEU A 224 4.32 26.91 -21.89
CA LEU A 224 4.39 25.58 -22.49
C LEU A 224 3.97 25.59 -23.99
N TYR A 225 2.99 26.41 -24.36
CA TYR A 225 2.37 26.36 -25.69
C TYR A 225 2.81 27.50 -26.63
N CYS A 226 3.18 28.68 -26.08
CA CYS A 226 3.44 29.87 -26.87
C CYS A 226 4.93 30.29 -26.89
N ASP A 227 5.70 29.96 -25.83
CA ASP A 227 7.11 30.32 -25.80
C ASP A 227 7.94 29.45 -26.76
N ARG A 228 9.04 29.99 -27.25
CA ARG A 228 10.02 29.26 -28.06
C ARG A 228 10.60 28.08 -27.23
N GLU A 229 11.07 27.05 -27.93
CA GLU A 229 11.63 25.84 -27.30
C GLU A 229 12.85 26.15 -26.41
N ASP A 230 13.67 27.14 -26.80
CA ASP A 230 14.86 27.54 -26.07
C ASP A 230 14.61 28.60 -24.98
N ALA A 231 13.35 29.06 -24.81
CA ALA A 231 13.02 30.07 -23.81
C ALA A 231 13.25 29.54 -22.38
N PRO A 232 13.98 30.25 -21.51
CA PRO A 232 14.29 29.78 -20.15
C PRO A 232 13.06 29.44 -19.34
N ARG A 233 11.98 30.23 -19.45
CA ARG A 233 10.71 29.99 -18.74
C ARG A 233 10.05 28.67 -19.17
N ARG A 234 10.05 28.33 -20.46
CA ARG A 234 9.52 27.08 -20.99
C ARG A 234 10.38 25.89 -20.55
N ARG A 235 11.70 26.03 -20.65
CA ARG A 235 12.64 24.99 -20.21
C ARG A 235 12.51 24.72 -18.70
N ALA A 236 12.37 25.79 -17.89
CA ALA A 236 12.14 25.67 -16.46
C ALA A 236 10.86 24.89 -16.16
N ALA A 237 9.74 25.28 -16.78
CA ALA A 237 8.47 24.59 -16.63
C ALA A 237 8.57 23.11 -17.03
N ARG A 238 9.16 22.79 -18.19
CA ARG A 238 9.33 21.39 -18.64
C ARG A 238 10.26 20.59 -17.73
N THR A 239 11.31 21.20 -17.16
CA THR A 239 12.16 20.55 -16.17
C THR A 239 11.37 20.17 -14.91
N VAL A 240 10.49 21.06 -14.43
CA VAL A 240 9.60 20.76 -13.29
C VAL A 240 8.61 19.65 -13.64
N LEU A 241 7.97 19.71 -14.83
CA LEU A 241 7.05 18.65 -15.26
C LEU A 241 7.72 17.28 -15.31
N ASP A 242 8.96 17.21 -15.78
CA ASP A 242 9.77 16.01 -15.85
C ASP A 242 10.09 15.47 -14.45
N THR A 243 10.53 16.35 -13.53
CA THR A 243 10.82 15.96 -12.14
C THR A 243 9.57 15.49 -11.36
N VAL A 244 8.41 16.08 -11.66
CA VAL A 244 7.13 15.67 -11.03
C VAL A 244 6.62 14.35 -11.61
N PHE A 245 6.96 14.05 -12.88
CA PHE A 245 6.52 12.83 -13.54
C PHE A 245 7.32 11.59 -13.10
N ASP A 246 8.64 11.75 -12.85
CA ASP A 246 9.56 10.70 -12.36
C ASP A 246 9.26 10.32 -10.90
#